data_667fabaa99bb9c1dd188c3b8661cd58d
#
_entry.id   667fabaa99bb9c1dd188c3b8661cd58d
#
_cell.length_a   1.000
_cell.length_b   1.000
_cell.length_c   1.000
_cell.angle_alpha   90.00
_cell.angle_beta   90.00
_cell.angle_gamma   90.00
#
_symmetry.space_group_name_H-M   'P 1'
#
loop_
_entity.id
_entity.type
_entity.pdbx_description
1 polymer ?
#
loop_
_entity_poly.entity_id
_entity_poly.type
_entity_poly.pdbx_seq_one_letter_code
_entity_poly.pdbx_strand_id
1 'polypeptide(L)'
;TWTKDGLKGYVTVINVWYSGCGPCRREMPILSTWKDKYPDVQFVSANFENVDKVKQVTGKEGFNWTHIANDTYFTKRVGNEGYPLTIVVDKNGIVRYCKHGANDNNVSSEILQLIEKLVGCC
;
A
#
# COMPACT_ATOMS: atom_id res chain seq x y z
N THR A 1 -10.14 12.74 -1.99
CA THR A 1 -9.05 12.73 -2.98
C THR A 1 -7.72 12.88 -2.28
N TRP A 2 -6.82 11.94 -2.52
CA TRP A 2 -5.49 12.00 -1.93
C TRP A 2 -4.62 12.97 -2.70
N THR A 3 -4.05 13.94 -2.00
CA THR A 3 -3.10 14.89 -2.56
C THR A 3 -1.75 14.71 -1.85
N LYS A 4 -0.69 15.24 -2.46
CA LYS A 4 0.65 15.21 -1.87
C LYS A 4 0.64 15.85 -0.47
N ASP A 5 -0.10 16.93 -0.29
CA ASP A 5 -0.18 17.62 0.99
C ASP A 5 -0.93 16.82 2.05
N GLY A 6 -1.92 16.01 1.63
CA GLY A 6 -2.64 15.13 2.53
C GLY A 6 -1.80 14.01 3.13
N LEU A 7 -0.64 13.72 2.55
CA LEU A 7 0.28 12.70 3.06
C LEU A 7 1.24 13.23 4.12
N LYS A 8 1.40 14.55 4.21
CA LYS A 8 2.33 15.14 5.19
C LYS A 8 1.82 14.96 6.60
N GLY A 9 2.72 14.69 7.52
CA GLY A 9 2.41 14.48 8.92
C GLY A 9 2.17 13.03 9.30
N TYR A 10 2.06 12.14 8.29
CA TYR A 10 1.82 10.71 8.52
C TYR A 10 2.79 9.87 7.73
N VAL A 11 3.21 8.77 8.32
CA VAL A 11 3.84 7.69 7.54
C VAL A 11 2.73 7.03 6.73
N THR A 12 2.95 6.84 5.43
CA THR A 12 1.95 6.26 4.55
C THR A 12 2.54 5.07 3.80
N VAL A 13 1.81 3.97 3.78
CA VAL A 13 2.15 2.79 2.99
C VAL A 13 1.13 2.66 1.88
N ILE A 14 1.60 2.60 0.65
CA ILE A 14 0.75 2.51 -0.53
C ILE A 14 1.03 1.19 -1.23
N ASN A 15 -0.02 0.41 -1.47
CA ASN A 15 0.04 -0.84 -2.21
C ASN A 15 -0.73 -0.69 -3.51
N VAL A 16 -0.06 -0.86 -4.64
CA VAL A 16 -0.67 -0.79 -5.96
C VAL A 16 -0.88 -2.21 -6.48
N TRP A 17 -2.13 -2.53 -6.86
CA TRP A 17 -2.52 -3.90 -7.20
C TRP A 17 -3.60 -3.92 -8.28
N TYR A 18 -3.96 -5.11 -8.75
CA TYR A 18 -5.14 -5.29 -9.60
C TYR A 18 -5.76 -6.67 -9.37
N SER A 19 -6.99 -6.87 -9.83
CA SER A 19 -7.77 -8.07 -9.50
C SER A 19 -7.18 -9.37 -10.03
N GLY A 20 -6.46 -9.31 -11.14
CA GLY A 20 -5.81 -10.47 -11.75
C GLY A 20 -4.45 -10.81 -11.16
N CYS A 21 -3.99 -10.06 -10.18
CA CYS A 21 -2.67 -10.26 -9.57
C CYS A 21 -2.77 -11.26 -8.42
N GLY A 22 -2.39 -12.51 -8.66
CA GLY A 22 -2.39 -13.54 -7.63
C GLY A 22 -1.53 -13.20 -6.42
N PRO A 23 -0.26 -12.82 -6.59
CA PRO A 23 0.60 -12.40 -5.48
C PRO A 23 0.02 -11.23 -4.67
N CYS A 24 -0.59 -10.25 -5.34
CA CYS A 24 -1.23 -9.13 -4.67
C CYS A 24 -2.32 -9.61 -3.71
N ARG A 25 -3.17 -10.51 -4.19
CA ARG A 25 -4.30 -11.01 -3.41
C ARG A 25 -3.85 -11.89 -2.26
N ARG A 26 -2.79 -12.68 -2.47
CA ARG A 26 -2.25 -13.56 -1.42
C ARG A 26 -1.68 -12.79 -0.24
N GLU A 27 -1.14 -11.60 -0.45
CA GLU A 27 -0.59 -10.80 0.65
C GLU A 27 -1.62 -9.95 1.39
N MET A 28 -2.83 -9.77 0.83
CA MET A 28 -3.85 -8.91 1.44
C MET A 28 -4.19 -9.27 2.90
N PRO A 29 -4.36 -10.54 3.27
CA PRO A 29 -4.59 -10.87 4.68
C PRO A 29 -3.45 -10.45 5.60
N ILE A 30 -2.21 -10.55 5.12
CA ILE A 30 -1.03 -10.13 5.87
C ILE A 30 -1.01 -8.61 6.02
N LEU A 31 -1.27 -7.88 4.94
CA LEU A 31 -1.28 -6.43 4.95
C LEU A 31 -2.37 -5.88 5.87
N SER A 32 -3.51 -6.56 5.93
CA SER A 32 -4.61 -6.15 6.81
C SER A 32 -4.23 -6.15 8.28
N THR A 33 -3.31 -7.03 8.69
CA THR A 33 -2.84 -7.06 10.09
C THR A 33 -2.00 -5.83 10.42
N TRP A 34 -1.34 -5.24 9.42
CA TRP A 34 -0.49 -4.06 9.65
C TRP A 34 -1.30 -2.84 10.09
N LYS A 35 -2.50 -2.67 9.56
CA LYS A 35 -3.35 -1.54 9.91
C LYS A 35 -3.68 -1.53 11.40
N ASP A 36 -3.97 -2.69 11.96
CA ASP A 36 -4.29 -2.81 13.38
C ASP A 36 -3.04 -2.62 14.26
N LYS A 37 -1.88 -3.05 13.74
CA LYS A 37 -0.62 -2.96 14.48
C LYS A 37 -0.07 -1.54 14.54
N TYR A 38 -0.31 -0.74 13.51
CA TYR A 38 0.23 0.63 13.40
C TYR A 38 -0.91 1.62 13.12
N PRO A 39 -1.71 1.98 14.16
CA PRO A 39 -2.89 2.83 13.95
C PRO A 39 -2.55 4.26 13.51
N ASP A 40 -1.31 4.74 13.73
CA ASP A 40 -0.89 6.07 13.32
C ASP A 40 -0.35 6.14 11.90
N VAL A 41 -0.29 5.01 11.21
CA VAL A 41 0.17 4.93 9.82
C VAL A 41 -1.04 4.94 8.90
N GLN A 42 -0.95 5.68 7.80
CA GLN A 42 -1.97 5.64 6.75
C GLN A 42 -1.66 4.47 5.82
N PHE A 43 -2.62 3.56 5.68
CA PHE A 43 -2.52 2.42 4.77
C PHE A 43 -3.49 2.59 3.62
N VAL A 44 -2.95 2.74 2.42
CA VAL A 44 -3.72 3.06 1.22
C VAL A 44 -3.44 2.02 0.14
N SER A 45 -4.48 1.55 -0.52
CA SER A 45 -4.31 0.74 -1.73
C SER A 45 -4.76 1.55 -2.94
N ALA A 46 -4.07 1.38 -4.05
CA ALA A 46 -4.42 2.05 -5.30
C ALA A 46 -4.65 1.01 -6.39
N ASN A 47 -5.69 1.22 -7.20
CA ASN A 47 -6.09 0.28 -8.23
C ASN A 47 -6.69 1.05 -9.41
N PHE A 48 -6.33 0.68 -10.63
CA PHE A 48 -6.83 1.35 -11.83
C PHE A 48 -8.26 0.89 -12.21
N GLU A 49 -8.74 -0.17 -11.60
CA GLU A 49 -10.06 -0.74 -11.90
C GLU A 49 -11.18 0.07 -11.24
N ASN A 50 -12.41 -0.20 -11.61
CA ASN A 50 -13.54 0.56 -11.09
C ASN A 50 -13.88 0.18 -9.64
N VAL A 51 -14.72 1.01 -9.02
CA VAL A 51 -15.11 0.86 -7.61
C VAL A 51 -15.71 -0.53 -7.33
N ASP A 52 -16.57 -1.01 -8.21
CA ASP A 52 -17.26 -2.29 -7.99
C ASP A 52 -16.27 -3.45 -7.96
N LYS A 53 -15.29 -3.45 -8.88
CA LYS A 53 -14.27 -4.49 -8.91
C LYS A 53 -13.39 -4.43 -7.65
N VAL A 54 -12.99 -3.23 -7.24
CA VAL A 54 -12.18 -3.04 -6.03
C VAL A 54 -12.93 -3.56 -4.80
N LYS A 55 -14.21 -3.21 -4.65
CA LYS A 55 -15.03 -3.68 -3.51
C LYS A 55 -15.20 -5.18 -3.51
N GLN A 56 -15.39 -5.78 -4.69
CA GLN A 56 -15.54 -7.23 -4.82
C GLN A 56 -14.31 -7.97 -4.29
N VAL A 57 -13.13 -7.55 -4.73
CA VAL A 57 -11.88 -8.21 -4.35
C VAL A 57 -11.51 -7.94 -2.90
N THR A 58 -11.55 -6.67 -2.47
CA THR A 58 -11.18 -6.31 -1.11
C THR A 58 -12.13 -6.92 -0.08
N GLY A 59 -13.41 -7.01 -0.40
CA GLY A 59 -14.38 -7.69 0.47
C GLY A 59 -14.10 -9.18 0.59
N LYS A 60 -13.79 -9.83 -0.53
CA LYS A 60 -13.49 -11.26 -0.55
C LYS A 60 -12.21 -11.60 0.21
N GLU A 61 -11.18 -10.77 0.07
CA GLU A 61 -9.89 -11.02 0.71
C GLU A 61 -9.78 -10.41 2.11
N GLY A 62 -10.78 -9.67 2.55
CA GLY A 62 -10.76 -9.01 3.85
C GLY A 62 -9.73 -7.89 3.96
N PHE A 63 -9.45 -7.21 2.85
CA PHE A 63 -8.45 -6.15 2.80
C PHE A 63 -9.04 -4.84 3.35
N ASN A 64 -8.61 -4.44 4.53
CA ASN A 64 -9.24 -3.37 5.32
C ASN A 64 -8.59 -1.99 5.18
N TRP A 65 -7.72 -1.80 4.19
CA TRP A 65 -7.07 -0.51 3.94
C TRP A 65 -8.05 0.49 3.30
N THR A 66 -7.62 1.75 3.21
CA THR A 66 -8.34 2.75 2.42
C THR A 66 -8.03 2.52 0.94
N HIS A 67 -9.06 2.33 0.14
CA HIS A 67 -8.87 1.92 -1.27
C HIS A 67 -9.20 3.05 -2.23
N ILE A 68 -8.31 3.29 -3.17
CA ILE A 68 -8.48 4.27 -4.25
C ILE A 68 -8.75 3.49 -5.54
N ALA A 69 -9.96 3.61 -6.07
CA ALA A 69 -10.34 3.01 -7.35
C ALA A 69 -10.10 4.01 -8.48
N ASN A 70 -10.07 3.53 -9.71
CA ASN A 70 -9.88 4.35 -10.90
C ASN A 70 -8.59 5.18 -10.84
N ASP A 71 -7.58 4.66 -10.18
CA ASP A 71 -6.31 5.37 -10.02
C ASP A 71 -5.48 5.31 -11.28
N THR A 72 -4.89 6.43 -11.65
CA THR A 72 -3.90 6.50 -12.72
C THR A 72 -2.55 7.00 -12.23
N TYR A 73 -2.53 7.66 -11.08
CA TYR A 73 -1.32 8.29 -10.55
C TYR A 73 -0.30 7.27 -10.06
N PHE A 74 -0.69 6.41 -9.12
CA PHE A 74 0.21 5.38 -8.59
C PHE A 74 0.39 4.23 -9.57
N THR A 75 -0.65 3.90 -10.33
CA THR A 75 -0.61 2.83 -11.33
C THR A 75 0.45 3.11 -12.41
N LYS A 76 0.63 4.35 -12.81
CA LYS A 76 1.68 4.76 -13.74
C LYS A 76 3.08 4.39 -13.26
N ARG A 77 3.29 4.45 -11.95
CA ARG A 77 4.60 4.18 -11.35
C ARG A 77 4.98 2.71 -11.37
N VAL A 78 4.02 1.83 -11.57
CA VAL A 78 4.29 0.39 -11.71
C VAL A 78 5.13 0.13 -12.96
N GLY A 79 4.83 0.82 -14.05
CA GLY A 79 5.56 0.68 -15.30
C GLY A 79 5.55 -0.76 -15.79
N ASN A 80 6.70 -1.23 -16.26
CA ASN A 80 6.86 -2.60 -16.78
C ASN A 80 7.37 -3.59 -15.74
N GLU A 81 7.57 -3.13 -14.50
CA GLU A 81 8.15 -3.95 -13.43
C GLU A 81 7.15 -4.90 -12.78
N GLY A 82 5.85 -4.63 -12.95
CA GLY A 82 4.79 -5.52 -12.49
C GLY A 82 4.25 -5.20 -11.10
N TYR A 83 3.18 -5.88 -10.77
CA TYR A 83 2.47 -5.75 -9.50
C TYR A 83 2.88 -6.86 -8.54
N PRO A 84 2.71 -6.65 -7.22
CA PRO A 84 2.32 -5.41 -6.57
C PRO A 84 3.48 -4.43 -6.48
N LEU A 85 3.17 -3.14 -6.36
CA LEU A 85 4.14 -2.11 -6.05
C LEU A 85 3.87 -1.63 -4.63
N THR A 86 4.88 -1.63 -3.77
CA THR A 86 4.77 -1.11 -2.40
C THR A 86 5.61 0.13 -2.25
N ILE A 87 4.99 1.20 -1.78
CA ILE A 87 5.63 2.50 -1.57
C ILE A 87 5.46 2.89 -0.11
N VAL A 88 6.53 3.31 0.55
CA VAL A 88 6.47 3.86 1.91
C VAL A 88 6.92 5.32 1.84
N VAL A 89 6.08 6.20 2.37
CA VAL A 89 6.32 7.65 2.37
C VAL A 89 6.43 8.12 3.82
N ASP A 90 7.43 8.93 4.12
CA ASP A 90 7.64 9.44 5.49
C ASP A 90 6.73 10.64 5.78
N LYS A 91 6.84 11.16 7.01
CA LYS A 91 6.01 12.28 7.48
C LYS A 91 6.21 13.57 6.70
N ASN A 92 7.31 13.68 5.99
CA ASN A 92 7.63 14.85 5.16
C ASN A 92 7.18 14.69 3.70
N GLY A 93 6.55 13.57 3.38
CA GLY A 93 6.11 13.28 2.02
C GLY A 93 7.21 12.74 1.12
N ILE A 94 8.30 12.27 1.68
CA ILE A 94 9.45 11.74 0.94
C ILE A 94 9.33 10.22 0.85
N VAL A 95 9.48 9.69 -0.36
CA VAL A 95 9.45 8.24 -0.59
C VAL A 95 10.72 7.62 0.01
N ARG A 96 10.52 6.68 0.94
CA ARG A 96 11.62 5.99 1.62
C ARG A 96 11.78 4.54 1.16
N TYR A 97 10.79 4.03 0.45
CA TYR A 97 10.80 2.65 -0.03
C TYR A 97 9.89 2.55 -1.25
N CYS A 98 10.36 1.89 -2.29
CA CYS A 98 9.57 1.65 -3.48
C CYS A 98 10.09 0.37 -4.13
N LYS A 99 9.30 -0.69 -4.09
CA LYS A 99 9.74 -1.99 -4.58
C LYS A 99 8.60 -2.76 -5.21
N HIS A 100 8.89 -3.42 -6.32
CA HIS A 100 7.96 -4.30 -7.02
C HIS A 100 8.07 -5.72 -6.48
N GLY A 101 6.97 -6.45 -6.56
CA GLY A 101 6.92 -7.86 -6.19
C GLY A 101 6.19 -8.10 -4.87
N ALA A 102 5.66 -9.31 -4.74
CA ALA A 102 4.95 -9.72 -3.53
C ALA A 102 5.89 -9.77 -2.33
N ASN A 103 5.34 -9.45 -1.17
CA ASN A 103 6.09 -9.50 0.08
C ASN A 103 6.29 -10.95 0.50
N ASP A 104 7.53 -11.40 0.50
CA ASP A 104 7.91 -12.60 1.23
C ASP A 104 8.26 -12.21 2.67
N ASN A 105 8.70 -13.16 3.47
CA ASN A 105 9.04 -12.89 4.87
C ASN A 105 10.11 -11.82 5.03
N ASN A 106 11.09 -11.78 4.12
CA ASN A 106 12.19 -10.83 4.19
C ASN A 106 11.73 -9.42 3.84
N VAL A 107 10.95 -9.29 2.76
CA VAL A 107 10.46 -7.98 2.31
C VAL A 107 9.48 -7.40 3.33
N SER A 108 8.58 -8.22 3.87
CA SER A 108 7.65 -7.77 4.90
C SER A 108 8.39 -7.28 6.15
N SER A 109 9.44 -7.98 6.56
CA SER A 109 10.27 -7.58 7.72
C SER A 109 10.95 -6.24 7.46
N GLU A 110 11.50 -6.03 6.26
CA GLU A 110 12.14 -4.76 5.89
C GLU A 110 11.15 -3.59 5.99
N ILE A 111 9.94 -3.78 5.46
CA ILE A 111 8.92 -2.75 5.47
C ILE A 111 8.47 -2.44 6.89
N LEU A 112 8.23 -3.45 7.71
CA LEU A 112 7.80 -3.25 9.10
C LEU A 112 8.87 -2.57 9.93
N GLN A 113 10.15 -2.93 9.75
CA GLN A 113 11.25 -2.27 10.42
C GLN A 113 11.36 -0.81 10.02
N LEU A 114 11.16 -0.51 8.74
CA LEU A 114 11.18 0.87 8.26
C LEU A 114 10.00 1.66 8.84
N ILE A 115 8.82 1.09 8.90
CA ILE A 115 7.65 1.74 9.49
C ILE A 115 7.92 2.07 10.95
N GLU A 116 8.45 1.14 11.73
CA GLU A 116 8.78 1.36 13.13
C GLU A 116 9.79 2.49 13.30
N LYS A 117 10.80 2.53 12.45
CA LYS A 117 11.81 3.58 12.45
C LYS A 117 11.19 4.95 12.15
N LEU A 118 10.34 5.03 11.14
CA LEU A 118 9.75 6.30 10.71
C LEU A 118 8.70 6.81 11.70
N VAL A 119 7.92 5.92 12.30
CA VAL A 119 6.92 6.29 13.31
C VAL A 119 7.60 6.72 14.61
N GLY A 120 8.66 6.04 15.01
CA GLY A 120 9.40 6.37 16.22
C GLY A 120 10.27 7.61 16.09
N CYS A 121 10.47 8.13 14.89
CA CYS A 121 11.27 9.33 14.63
C CYS A 121 10.41 10.57 14.87
N CYS A 122 10.71 11.28 15.90
CA CYS A 122 10.01 12.53 16.22
C CYS A 122 10.48 13.68 15.36
#